data_0a72acf6084112b0cabd5cb5881d5beb
#
_entry.id   0a72acf6084112b0cabd5cb5881d5beb
#
_cell.length_a   1.000
_cell.length_b   1.000
_cell.length_c   1.000
_cell.angle_alpha   90.00
_cell.angle_beta   90.00
_cell.angle_gamma   90.00
#
_symmetry.space_group_name_H-M   'P 1'
#
loop_
_entity.id
_entity.type
_entity.pdbx_description
1 polymer ?
#
loop_
_entity_poly.entity_id
_entity_poly.type
_entity_poly.pdbx_seq_one_letter_code
_entity_poly.pdbx_strand_id
1 'polypeptide(L)'
;IYILSLLETYAEYGSTVPYIILIEDPEIYLHPQLQKIASEILYKLSRKNQVIFCTHSPQMLFNFTTRQIRQVINDRDNNTVATPEADIDDILDDLGYAANDLMNVSFVFIVEGKQDRSRLPLLLEKYYSEVIDENGNLNRIAIIATNSCTNIKTYANLKYINTLYLKDEFLMIRDGDGKDADRLRDQLTNYYKQRAKQDYGNLPRVTDRNVLILKYYSFENYFLDPEIMTKIGVVKSVDQFYDILYAKYKEYLYRLVSTKNMLEKLNITIETRQDIIDNMENIRKYVRGHNLYDTVSYTHLRAHETTLHL
;
A
#
# COMPACT_ATOMS: atom_id res chain seq x y z
N ILE A 1 -11.11 18.11 -24.92
CA ILE A 1 -10.32 16.94 -25.29
C ILE A 1 -9.73 17.10 -26.68
N TYR A 2 -10.51 17.39 -27.74
CA TYR A 2 -9.98 17.51 -29.10
C TYR A 2 -8.84 18.56 -29.21
N ILE A 3 -9.02 19.74 -28.60
CA ILE A 3 -7.97 20.79 -28.57
C ILE A 3 -6.72 20.31 -27.83
N LEU A 4 -6.87 19.64 -26.68
CA LEU A 4 -5.75 19.10 -25.90
C LEU A 4 -5.00 18.01 -26.67
N SER A 5 -5.72 17.10 -27.33
CA SER A 5 -5.13 16.07 -28.17
C SER A 5 -4.41 16.65 -29.40
N LEU A 6 -4.94 17.72 -29.96
CA LEU A 6 -4.31 18.44 -31.08
C LEU A 6 -3.02 19.15 -30.63
N LEU A 7 -3.02 19.75 -29.43
CA LEU A 7 -1.84 20.34 -28.82
C LEU A 7 -0.80 19.29 -28.47
N GLU A 8 -1.22 18.11 -27.98
CA GLU A 8 -0.32 16.99 -27.71
C GLU A 8 0.35 16.51 -28.98
N THR A 9 -0.42 16.29 -30.05
CA THR A 9 0.11 15.88 -31.37
C THR A 9 1.08 16.93 -31.91
N TYR A 10 0.76 18.21 -31.78
CA TYR A 10 1.61 19.30 -32.24
C TYR A 10 2.90 19.41 -31.42
N ALA A 11 2.83 19.19 -30.11
CA ALA A 11 4.02 19.18 -29.24
C ALA A 11 4.94 17.98 -29.48
N GLU A 12 4.38 16.83 -29.89
CA GLU A 12 5.18 15.64 -30.22
C GLU A 12 5.88 15.76 -31.58
N TYR A 13 5.21 16.31 -32.60
CA TYR A 13 5.63 16.23 -33.99
C TYR A 13 5.94 17.58 -34.63
N GLY A 14 5.55 18.69 -34.05
CA GLY A 14 5.45 19.97 -34.74
C GLY A 14 6.55 20.98 -34.52
N SER A 15 7.31 20.96 -33.42
CA SER A 15 8.28 22.05 -33.16
C SER A 15 9.43 21.64 -32.25
N THR A 16 10.62 22.13 -32.59
CA THR A 16 11.82 22.05 -31.75
C THR A 16 11.90 23.20 -30.71
N VAL A 17 11.01 24.20 -30.83
CA VAL A 17 10.98 25.39 -29.93
C VAL A 17 9.91 25.18 -28.89
N PRO A 18 10.23 25.31 -27.56
CA PRO A 18 9.25 25.21 -26.50
C PRO A 18 8.27 26.40 -26.54
N TYR A 19 7.01 26.13 -26.22
CA TYR A 19 5.95 27.13 -26.10
C TYR A 19 5.65 27.47 -24.63
N ILE A 20 5.08 28.63 -24.40
CA ILE A 20 4.35 28.98 -23.18
C ILE A 20 2.87 28.78 -23.49
N ILE A 21 2.23 27.86 -22.81
CA ILE A 21 0.82 27.49 -23.02
C ILE A 21 0.05 27.96 -21.79
N LEU A 22 -0.90 28.85 -21.98
CA LEU A 22 -1.78 29.40 -20.95
C LEU A 22 -3.20 28.88 -21.19
N ILE A 23 -3.80 28.25 -20.20
CA ILE A 23 -5.16 27.69 -20.30
C ILE A 23 -5.94 28.07 -19.04
N GLU A 24 -7.15 28.58 -19.25
CA GLU A 24 -8.13 28.86 -18.20
C GLU A 24 -9.19 27.77 -18.22
N ASP A 25 -9.48 27.21 -17.04
CA ASP A 25 -10.50 26.19 -16.78
C ASP A 25 -10.56 25.07 -17.85
N PRO A 26 -9.47 24.31 -18.06
CA PRO A 26 -9.44 23.26 -19.08
C PRO A 26 -10.45 22.12 -18.85
N GLU A 27 -11.02 22.06 -17.66
CA GLU A 27 -12.02 21.08 -17.25
C GLU A 27 -13.46 21.44 -17.60
N ILE A 28 -13.74 22.67 -18.05
CA ILE A 28 -15.10 23.11 -18.35
C ILE A 28 -15.80 22.10 -19.27
N TYR A 29 -17.01 21.68 -18.88
CA TYR A 29 -17.85 20.68 -19.56
C TYR A 29 -17.28 19.26 -19.64
N LEU A 30 -16.17 18.96 -18.96
CA LEU A 30 -15.62 17.60 -18.92
C LEU A 30 -16.21 16.82 -17.75
N HIS A 31 -16.61 15.57 -18.04
CA HIS A 31 -16.90 14.60 -16.98
C HIS A 31 -15.65 14.38 -16.11
N PRO A 32 -15.76 14.14 -14.78
CA PRO A 32 -14.60 13.98 -13.87
C PRO A 32 -13.52 13.01 -14.36
N GLN A 33 -13.90 11.89 -14.98
CA GLN A 33 -12.93 10.96 -15.58
C GLN A 33 -12.15 11.59 -16.74
N LEU A 34 -12.80 12.41 -17.55
CA LEU A 34 -12.14 13.11 -18.65
C LEU A 34 -11.25 14.26 -18.17
N GLN A 35 -11.54 14.83 -17.01
CA GLN A 35 -10.68 15.84 -16.36
C GLN A 35 -9.35 15.25 -15.96
N LYS A 36 -9.32 14.00 -15.45
CA LYS A 36 -8.06 13.29 -15.16
C LYS A 36 -7.22 13.06 -16.43
N ILE A 37 -7.85 12.66 -17.52
CA ILE A 37 -7.17 12.51 -18.82
C ILE A 37 -6.64 13.86 -19.31
N ALA A 38 -7.42 14.92 -19.19
CA ALA A 38 -6.96 16.27 -19.53
C ALA A 38 -5.75 16.70 -18.69
N SER A 39 -5.77 16.45 -17.39
CA SER A 39 -4.64 16.68 -16.49
C SER A 39 -3.39 15.91 -16.93
N GLU A 40 -3.53 14.66 -17.30
CA GLU A 40 -2.42 13.82 -17.79
C GLU A 40 -1.84 14.38 -19.12
N ILE A 41 -2.68 14.81 -20.04
CA ILE A 41 -2.26 15.43 -21.31
C ILE A 41 -1.46 16.73 -21.02
N LEU A 42 -1.97 17.58 -20.13
CA LEU A 42 -1.26 18.82 -19.73
C LEU A 42 0.08 18.52 -19.07
N TYR A 43 0.16 17.48 -18.24
CA TYR A 43 1.41 17.03 -17.66
C TYR A 43 2.40 16.54 -18.73
N LYS A 44 1.95 15.77 -19.72
CA LYS A 44 2.79 15.35 -20.86
C LYS A 44 3.31 16.56 -21.67
N LEU A 45 2.40 17.51 -21.95
CA LEU A 45 2.78 18.74 -22.64
C LEU A 45 3.85 19.55 -21.88
N SER A 46 3.81 19.56 -20.56
CA SER A 46 4.76 20.31 -19.73
C SER A 46 6.20 19.77 -19.79
N ARG A 47 6.43 18.58 -20.32
CA ARG A 47 7.78 18.02 -20.50
C ARG A 47 8.62 18.77 -21.53
N LYS A 48 7.98 19.38 -22.53
CA LYS A 48 8.66 20.13 -23.59
C LYS A 48 8.28 21.62 -23.62
N ASN A 49 7.24 22.00 -22.89
CA ASN A 49 6.66 23.33 -22.91
C ASN A 49 6.50 23.86 -21.48
N GLN A 50 6.37 25.17 -21.32
CA GLN A 50 5.89 25.76 -20.09
C GLN A 50 4.36 25.83 -20.13
N VAL A 51 3.70 25.03 -19.29
CA VAL A 51 2.23 24.99 -19.20
C VAL A 51 1.81 25.66 -17.90
N ILE A 52 0.94 26.63 -18.00
CA ILE A 52 0.30 27.31 -16.87
C ILE A 52 -1.21 27.23 -17.11
N PHE A 53 -1.94 26.68 -16.16
CA PHE A 53 -3.39 26.63 -16.23
C PHE A 53 -4.03 26.96 -14.89
N CYS A 54 -5.22 27.57 -14.93
CA CYS A 54 -6.06 27.82 -13.77
C CYS A 54 -7.17 26.77 -13.75
N THR A 55 -7.55 26.31 -12.57
CA THR A 55 -8.61 25.31 -12.41
C THR A 55 -9.30 25.44 -11.07
N HIS A 56 -10.59 25.16 -11.05
CA HIS A 56 -11.40 24.97 -9.84
C HIS A 56 -11.71 23.49 -9.59
N SER A 57 -11.14 22.58 -10.40
CA SER A 57 -11.36 21.15 -10.26
C SER A 57 -10.21 20.45 -9.57
N PRO A 58 -10.46 19.76 -8.44
CA PRO A 58 -9.47 18.95 -7.77
C PRO A 58 -8.98 17.79 -8.65
N GLN A 59 -9.78 17.31 -9.59
CA GLN A 59 -9.39 16.24 -10.53
C GLN A 59 -8.23 16.66 -11.44
N MET A 60 -8.09 17.96 -11.69
CA MET A 60 -7.00 18.51 -12.49
C MET A 60 -5.66 18.54 -11.73
N LEU A 61 -5.68 18.45 -10.39
CA LEU A 61 -4.46 18.47 -9.56
C LEU A 61 -3.75 17.11 -9.48
N PHE A 62 -4.40 16.05 -9.91
CA PHE A 62 -4.01 14.65 -9.65
C PHE A 62 -2.60 14.28 -10.10
N ASN A 63 -2.12 14.88 -11.21
CA ASN A 63 -0.82 14.57 -11.81
C ASN A 63 0.29 15.55 -11.39
N PHE A 64 0.00 16.51 -10.49
CA PHE A 64 0.92 17.58 -10.11
C PHE A 64 1.34 17.46 -8.65
N THR A 65 2.56 17.88 -8.37
CA THR A 65 3.10 17.93 -7.00
C THR A 65 2.82 19.31 -6.39
N THR A 66 2.86 19.41 -5.06
CA THR A 66 2.69 20.66 -4.32
C THR A 66 3.62 21.78 -4.82
N ARG A 67 4.82 21.45 -5.29
CA ARG A 67 5.77 22.41 -5.87
C ARG A 67 5.29 23.04 -7.18
N GLN A 68 4.42 22.38 -7.90
CA GLN A 68 3.87 22.85 -9.19
C GLN A 68 2.55 23.58 -9.00
N ILE A 69 1.91 23.45 -7.85
CA ILE A 69 0.62 24.06 -7.54
C ILE A 69 0.85 25.42 -6.87
N ARG A 70 -0.01 26.38 -7.19
CA ARG A 70 -0.10 27.69 -6.56
C ARG A 70 -1.56 27.91 -6.17
N GLN A 71 -1.82 28.03 -4.89
CA GLN A 71 -3.13 28.42 -4.40
C GLN A 71 -3.28 29.94 -4.55
N VAL A 72 -4.37 30.37 -5.17
CA VAL A 72 -4.68 31.79 -5.38
C VAL A 72 -5.91 32.11 -4.55
N ILE A 73 -5.75 32.96 -3.55
CA ILE A 73 -6.80 33.36 -2.61
C ILE A 73 -6.90 34.86 -2.53
N ASN A 74 -8.04 35.38 -2.09
CA ASN A 74 -8.18 36.77 -1.68
C ASN A 74 -7.84 36.87 -0.19
N ASP A 75 -6.94 37.79 0.14
CA ASP A 75 -6.67 38.11 1.53
C ASP A 75 -7.80 38.98 2.17
N ARG A 76 -7.64 39.31 3.45
CA ARG A 76 -8.63 40.08 4.21
C ARG A 76 -8.87 41.51 3.65
N ASP A 77 -7.91 42.02 2.90
CA ASP A 77 -7.93 43.34 2.27
C ASP A 77 -8.38 43.29 0.80
N ASN A 78 -8.92 42.12 0.36
CA ASN A 78 -9.32 41.81 -1.01
C ASN A 78 -8.19 41.89 -2.05
N ASN A 79 -6.94 41.67 -1.63
CA ASN A 79 -5.84 41.49 -2.56
C ASN A 79 -5.74 40.03 -2.96
N THR A 80 -5.44 39.80 -4.22
CA THR A 80 -5.15 38.45 -4.72
C THR A 80 -3.73 38.03 -4.33
N VAL A 81 -3.60 36.94 -3.59
CA VAL A 81 -2.32 36.39 -3.12
C VAL A 81 -2.14 34.99 -3.68
N ALA A 82 -0.97 34.75 -4.26
CA ALA A 82 -0.56 33.40 -4.71
C ALA A 82 0.40 32.78 -3.69
N THR A 83 -0.02 31.69 -3.07
CA THR A 83 0.77 30.97 -2.06
C THR A 83 1.57 29.85 -2.72
N PRO A 84 2.92 29.86 -2.64
CA PRO A 84 3.73 28.74 -3.10
C PRO A 84 3.65 27.57 -2.10
N GLU A 85 3.70 26.36 -2.62
CA GLU A 85 3.74 25.12 -1.79
C GLU A 85 2.58 24.98 -0.79
N ALA A 86 1.37 25.38 -1.22
CA ALA A 86 0.18 25.19 -0.41
C ALA A 86 -0.05 23.70 -0.13
N ASP A 87 -0.54 23.38 1.08
CA ASP A 87 -0.92 22.02 1.40
C ASP A 87 -2.13 21.60 0.53
N ILE A 88 -2.10 20.39 0.01
CA ILE A 88 -3.20 19.86 -0.81
C ILE A 88 -4.48 19.80 0.01
N ASP A 89 -4.40 19.46 1.28
CA ASP A 89 -5.56 19.38 2.16
C ASP A 89 -6.21 20.78 2.34
N ASP A 90 -5.42 21.84 2.52
CA ASP A 90 -5.90 23.21 2.59
C ASP A 90 -6.56 23.65 1.27
N ILE A 91 -5.97 23.28 0.13
CA ILE A 91 -6.54 23.57 -1.20
C ILE A 91 -7.89 22.90 -1.39
N LEU A 92 -8.02 21.66 -0.93
CA LEU A 92 -9.25 20.89 -1.05
C LEU A 92 -10.37 21.45 -0.19
N ASP A 93 -10.04 21.83 1.05
CA ASP A 93 -10.98 22.45 1.98
C ASP A 93 -11.48 23.79 1.41
N ASP A 94 -10.61 24.61 0.83
CA ASP A 94 -10.98 25.88 0.18
C ASP A 94 -11.88 25.68 -1.05
N LEU A 95 -11.66 24.61 -1.80
CA LEU A 95 -12.52 24.24 -2.95
C LEU A 95 -13.84 23.59 -2.52
N GLY A 96 -14.02 23.35 -1.22
CA GLY A 96 -15.20 22.68 -0.67
C GLY A 96 -15.28 21.18 -0.95
N TYR A 97 -14.14 20.58 -1.28
CA TYR A 97 -14.03 19.15 -1.52
C TYR A 97 -13.49 18.43 -0.28
N ALA A 98 -14.15 17.39 0.14
CA ALA A 98 -13.55 16.44 1.06
C ALA A 98 -12.49 15.60 0.31
N ALA A 99 -11.46 15.13 0.99
CA ALA A 99 -10.41 14.28 0.43
C ALA A 99 -10.95 13.06 -0.37
N ASN A 100 -12.20 12.68 -0.16
CA ASN A 100 -13.00 11.69 -0.89
C ASN A 100 -13.23 11.97 -2.35
N ASP A 101 -13.54 13.23 -2.65
CA ASP A 101 -13.97 13.62 -3.99
C ASP A 101 -12.81 13.48 -4.98
N LEU A 102 -11.58 13.47 -4.44
CA LEU A 102 -10.37 13.26 -5.23
C LEU A 102 -10.00 11.81 -5.45
N MET A 103 -10.33 10.94 -4.52
CA MET A 103 -9.70 9.62 -4.50
C MET A 103 -10.47 8.54 -5.25
N ASN A 104 -11.69 8.73 -5.74
CA ASN A 104 -12.51 7.64 -6.32
C ASN A 104 -12.30 6.28 -5.59
N VAL A 105 -11.97 6.34 -4.29
CA VAL A 105 -11.67 5.17 -3.49
C VAL A 105 -12.98 4.57 -3.02
N SER A 106 -13.23 3.32 -3.42
CA SER A 106 -14.40 2.57 -2.97
C SER A 106 -14.06 1.63 -1.83
N PHE A 107 -12.78 1.33 -1.62
CA PHE A 107 -12.34 0.39 -0.60
C PHE A 107 -10.93 0.72 -0.09
N VAL A 108 -10.70 0.53 1.21
CA VAL A 108 -9.40 0.77 1.84
C VAL A 108 -8.87 -0.47 2.52
N PHE A 109 -7.65 -0.87 2.17
CA PHE A 109 -6.88 -1.82 2.96
C PHE A 109 -5.98 -1.09 3.96
N ILE A 110 -6.03 -1.48 5.22
CA ILE A 110 -5.10 -1.03 6.26
C ILE A 110 -4.18 -2.19 6.59
N VAL A 111 -2.89 -2.03 6.35
CA VAL A 111 -1.87 -3.06 6.56
C VAL A 111 -0.83 -2.60 7.57
N GLU A 112 -0.11 -3.54 8.21
CA GLU A 112 0.87 -3.19 9.24
C GLU A 112 2.16 -2.61 8.67
N GLY A 113 2.70 -3.20 7.60
CA GLY A 113 4.02 -2.92 7.08
C GLY A 113 4.04 -2.24 5.71
N LYS A 114 5.18 -1.57 5.42
CA LYS A 114 5.45 -1.04 4.08
C LYS A 114 5.58 -2.16 3.04
N GLN A 115 6.08 -3.32 3.44
CA GLN A 115 6.22 -4.47 2.55
C GLN A 115 4.86 -5.05 2.16
N ASP A 116 3.90 -5.09 3.08
CA ASP A 116 2.53 -5.52 2.79
C ASP A 116 1.88 -4.59 1.79
N ARG A 117 2.10 -3.27 1.95
CA ARG A 117 1.61 -2.26 1.01
C ARG A 117 2.14 -2.47 -0.41
N SER A 118 3.39 -2.92 -0.57
CA SER A 118 3.97 -3.15 -1.91
C SER A 118 3.58 -4.50 -2.51
N ARG A 119 3.29 -5.51 -1.69
CA ARG A 119 2.98 -6.88 -2.14
C ARG A 119 1.49 -7.12 -2.38
N LEU A 120 0.63 -6.47 -1.59
CA LEU A 120 -0.82 -6.65 -1.71
C LEU A 120 -1.36 -6.28 -3.10
N PRO A 121 -0.91 -5.19 -3.78
CA PRO A 121 -1.34 -4.90 -5.15
C PRO A 121 -1.10 -6.05 -6.12
N LEU A 122 0.04 -6.73 -6.04
CA LEU A 122 0.40 -7.85 -6.92
C LEU A 122 -0.56 -9.04 -6.77
N LEU A 123 -1.06 -9.28 -5.55
CA LEU A 123 -2.05 -10.31 -5.30
C LEU A 123 -3.43 -9.89 -5.81
N LEU A 124 -3.81 -8.63 -5.59
CA LEU A 124 -5.08 -8.09 -6.06
C LEU A 124 -5.16 -8.12 -7.59
N GLU A 125 -4.08 -7.70 -8.28
CA GLU A 125 -3.97 -7.75 -9.74
C GLU A 125 -4.22 -9.15 -10.29
N LYS A 126 -3.61 -10.14 -9.67
CA LYS A 126 -3.71 -11.53 -10.13
C LYS A 126 -5.13 -12.11 -10.05
N TYR A 127 -5.88 -11.73 -9.03
CA TYR A 127 -7.19 -12.33 -8.75
C TYR A 127 -8.38 -11.42 -9.08
N TYR A 128 -8.14 -10.13 -9.27
CA TYR A 128 -9.16 -9.10 -9.46
C TYR A 128 -8.71 -8.12 -10.55
N SER A 129 -8.84 -8.53 -11.82
CA SER A 129 -8.39 -7.75 -12.98
C SER A 129 -9.04 -6.35 -13.08
N GLU A 130 -10.20 -6.15 -12.47
CA GLU A 130 -10.90 -4.86 -12.47
C GLU A 130 -10.31 -3.85 -11.49
N VAL A 131 -9.37 -4.28 -10.66
CA VAL A 131 -8.75 -3.46 -9.59
C VAL A 131 -7.63 -2.57 -10.11
N ILE A 132 -7.13 -2.84 -11.33
CA ILE A 132 -6.03 -2.10 -11.93
C ILE A 132 -6.50 -1.37 -13.17
N ASP A 133 -6.09 -0.10 -13.29
CA ASP A 133 -6.33 0.69 -14.49
C ASP A 133 -5.36 0.31 -15.62
N GLU A 134 -5.58 0.87 -16.83
CA GLU A 134 -4.75 0.62 -18.02
C GLU A 134 -3.26 1.01 -17.82
N ASN A 135 -2.94 1.81 -16.81
CA ASN A 135 -1.59 2.26 -16.47
C ASN A 135 -0.93 1.43 -15.35
N GLY A 136 -1.60 0.38 -14.87
CA GLY A 136 -1.11 -0.47 -13.78
C GLY A 136 -1.31 0.09 -12.38
N ASN A 137 -2.14 1.13 -12.20
CA ASN A 137 -2.45 1.68 -10.88
C ASN A 137 -3.70 1.03 -10.29
N LEU A 138 -3.75 0.91 -8.96
CA LEU A 138 -4.96 0.45 -8.27
C LEU A 138 -6.14 1.40 -8.53
N ASN A 139 -7.19 0.86 -9.13
CA ASN A 139 -8.41 1.59 -9.40
C ASN A 139 -9.37 1.46 -8.20
N ARG A 140 -9.82 2.58 -7.64
CA ARG A 140 -10.79 2.65 -6.54
C ARG A 140 -10.39 1.95 -5.23
N ILE A 141 -9.13 1.54 -5.07
CA ILE A 141 -8.62 0.90 -3.87
C ILE A 141 -7.43 1.67 -3.34
N ALA A 142 -7.44 1.99 -2.05
CA ALA A 142 -6.29 2.54 -1.35
C ALA A 142 -5.67 1.50 -0.40
N ILE A 143 -4.35 1.53 -0.25
CA ILE A 143 -3.63 0.70 0.71
C ILE A 143 -2.82 1.61 1.63
N ILE A 144 -3.17 1.59 2.91
CA ILE A 144 -2.56 2.42 3.95
C ILE A 144 -1.71 1.53 4.86
N ALA A 145 -0.41 1.82 4.94
CA ALA A 145 0.48 1.15 5.88
C ALA A 145 0.57 1.93 7.19
N THR A 146 0.27 1.29 8.31
CA THR A 146 0.35 1.92 9.65
C THR A 146 1.77 2.08 10.16
N ASN A 147 2.72 1.31 9.60
CA ASN A 147 4.13 1.25 9.99
C ASN A 147 4.37 0.98 11.50
N SER A 148 3.38 0.45 12.18
CA SER A 148 3.48 0.08 13.60
C SER A 148 2.23 -0.66 14.06
N CYS A 149 2.41 -1.64 14.94
CA CYS A 149 1.33 -2.35 15.64
C CYS A 149 0.57 -1.46 16.65
N THR A 150 0.85 -0.16 16.72
CA THR A 150 0.21 0.70 17.71
C THR A 150 -1.20 1.07 17.27
N ASN A 151 -2.17 0.81 18.15
CA ASN A 151 -3.58 1.13 17.95
C ASN A 151 -3.84 2.62 17.62
N ILE A 152 -2.91 3.52 17.97
CA ILE A 152 -3.03 4.97 17.75
C ILE A 152 -3.02 5.32 16.25
N LYS A 153 -2.08 4.75 15.48
CA LYS A 153 -2.01 5.02 14.02
C LYS A 153 -3.18 4.41 13.27
N THR A 154 -3.60 3.21 13.66
CA THR A 154 -4.80 2.59 13.10
C THR A 154 -6.05 3.41 13.41
N TYR A 155 -6.13 3.98 14.61
CA TYR A 155 -7.22 4.88 15.01
C TYR A 155 -7.26 6.15 14.14
N ALA A 156 -6.11 6.78 13.87
CA ALA A 156 -6.03 7.94 12.99
C ALA A 156 -6.49 7.59 11.54
N ASN A 157 -6.08 6.43 11.03
CA ASN A 157 -6.52 5.95 9.72
C ASN A 157 -8.02 5.66 9.67
N LEU A 158 -8.60 5.14 10.76
CA LEU A 158 -10.06 4.94 10.84
C LEU A 158 -10.82 6.28 10.87
N LYS A 159 -10.30 7.30 11.54
CA LYS A 159 -10.86 8.66 11.46
C LYS A 159 -10.84 9.16 10.03
N TYR A 160 -9.73 9.01 9.35
CA TYR A 160 -9.58 9.38 7.95
C TYR A 160 -10.59 8.64 7.05
N ILE A 161 -10.75 7.32 7.21
CA ILE A 161 -11.74 6.52 6.48
C ILE A 161 -13.17 7.03 6.74
N ASN A 162 -13.48 7.43 7.96
CA ASN A 162 -14.80 7.98 8.29
C ASN A 162 -15.02 9.35 7.63
N THR A 163 -14.00 10.20 7.59
CA THR A 163 -14.02 11.46 6.82
C THR A 163 -14.27 11.19 5.33
N LEU A 164 -13.77 10.06 4.83
CA LEU A 164 -14.01 9.57 3.48
C LEU A 164 -15.41 8.94 3.28
N TYR A 165 -16.32 8.97 4.22
CA TYR A 165 -17.66 8.36 4.16
C TYR A 165 -17.68 6.90 3.70
N LEU A 166 -16.55 6.19 3.80
CA LEU A 166 -16.41 4.80 3.35
C LEU A 166 -17.07 3.79 4.31
N LYS A 167 -17.67 4.26 5.40
CA LYS A 167 -18.43 3.45 6.38
C LYS A 167 -17.77 2.11 6.70
N ASP A 168 -18.27 1.03 6.05
CA ASP A 168 -17.82 -0.35 6.28
C ASP A 168 -16.88 -0.87 5.17
N GLU A 169 -16.54 -0.03 4.16
CA GLU A 169 -15.77 -0.40 2.97
C GLU A 169 -14.25 -0.34 3.23
N PHE A 170 -13.80 -1.06 4.24
CA PHE A 170 -12.39 -1.21 4.56
C PHE A 170 -12.07 -2.57 5.18
N LEU A 171 -10.83 -3.00 5.06
CA LEU A 171 -10.30 -4.20 5.69
C LEU A 171 -8.95 -3.91 6.35
N MET A 172 -8.87 -4.18 7.65
CA MET A 172 -7.61 -4.21 8.40
C MET A 172 -7.01 -5.60 8.29
N ILE A 173 -5.80 -5.69 7.74
CA ILE A 173 -5.03 -6.94 7.67
C ILE A 173 -3.92 -6.86 8.71
N ARG A 174 -3.88 -7.81 9.61
CA ARG A 174 -2.89 -7.88 10.68
C ARG A 174 -2.16 -9.20 10.71
N ASP A 175 -0.90 -9.12 11.07
CA ASP A 175 -0.06 -10.26 11.34
C ASP A 175 -0.61 -11.10 12.51
N GLY A 176 -0.46 -12.42 12.41
CA GLY A 176 -0.92 -13.34 13.46
C GLY A 176 -0.06 -13.30 14.72
N ASP A 177 1.23 -12.92 14.60
CA ASP A 177 2.22 -12.84 15.70
C ASP A 177 2.28 -14.10 16.58
N GLY A 178 1.92 -15.26 16.05
CA GLY A 178 1.83 -16.51 16.81
C GLY A 178 0.69 -16.55 17.84
N LYS A 179 -0.27 -15.62 17.75
CA LYS A 179 -1.44 -15.54 18.62
C LYS A 179 -2.62 -16.31 18.04
N ASP A 180 -3.65 -16.47 18.84
CA ASP A 180 -4.94 -17.00 18.39
C ASP A 180 -5.67 -15.92 17.56
N ALA A 181 -6.00 -16.24 16.32
CA ALA A 181 -6.56 -15.30 15.35
C ALA A 181 -7.96 -14.79 15.78
N ASP A 182 -8.80 -15.68 16.27
CA ASP A 182 -10.16 -15.33 16.67
C ASP A 182 -10.14 -14.44 17.91
N ARG A 183 -9.36 -14.81 18.91
CA ARG A 183 -9.16 -13.99 20.12
C ARG A 183 -8.59 -12.60 19.80
N LEU A 184 -7.63 -12.52 18.88
CA LEU A 184 -7.02 -11.25 18.50
C LEU A 184 -8.03 -10.38 17.74
N ARG A 185 -8.82 -10.97 16.84
CA ARG A 185 -9.90 -10.29 16.12
C ARG A 185 -10.94 -9.71 17.09
N ASP A 186 -11.39 -10.52 18.05
CA ASP A 186 -12.38 -10.10 19.06
C ASP A 186 -11.85 -8.96 19.93
N GLN A 187 -10.58 -9.04 20.35
CA GLN A 187 -9.93 -7.98 21.12
C GLN A 187 -9.91 -6.65 20.35
N LEU A 188 -9.54 -6.69 19.08
CA LEU A 188 -9.48 -5.51 18.22
C LEU A 188 -10.87 -4.94 17.95
N THR A 189 -11.82 -5.79 17.59
CA THR A 189 -13.21 -5.36 17.32
C THR A 189 -13.80 -4.71 18.57
N ASN A 190 -13.63 -5.32 19.74
CA ASN A 190 -14.11 -4.75 21.00
C ASN A 190 -13.41 -3.43 21.36
N TYR A 191 -12.10 -3.34 21.14
CA TYR A 191 -11.35 -2.09 21.37
C TYR A 191 -11.94 -0.94 20.53
N TYR A 192 -12.16 -1.16 19.22
CA TYR A 192 -12.69 -0.10 18.36
C TYR A 192 -14.18 0.19 18.64
N LYS A 193 -14.98 -0.81 19.02
CA LYS A 193 -16.36 -0.58 19.50
C LYS A 193 -16.41 0.32 20.74
N GLN A 194 -15.49 0.13 21.68
CA GLN A 194 -15.38 0.98 22.86
C GLN A 194 -14.94 2.41 22.52
N ARG A 195 -13.94 2.53 21.63
CA ARG A 195 -13.47 3.84 21.16
C ARG A 195 -14.54 4.61 20.41
N ALA A 196 -15.31 3.95 19.56
CA ALA A 196 -16.41 4.58 18.83
C ALA A 196 -17.49 5.15 19.75
N LYS A 197 -17.69 4.55 20.95
CA LYS A 197 -18.59 5.12 21.98
C LYS A 197 -18.05 6.39 22.63
N GLN A 198 -16.73 6.56 22.69
CA GLN A 198 -16.07 7.73 23.30
C GLN A 198 -15.94 8.88 22.29
N ASP A 199 -15.81 8.57 21.01
CA ASP A 199 -15.58 9.54 19.94
C ASP A 199 -16.79 9.55 19.00
N TYR A 200 -17.87 10.17 19.46
CA TYR A 200 -19.17 10.21 18.80
C TYR A 200 -19.05 10.65 17.33
N GLY A 201 -19.34 9.74 16.41
CA GLY A 201 -19.47 10.05 14.99
C GLY A 201 -18.15 10.12 14.18
N ASN A 202 -16.98 10.02 14.83
CA ASN A 202 -15.68 10.19 14.14
C ASN A 202 -14.97 8.89 13.76
N LEU A 203 -15.58 7.73 14.04
CA LEU A 203 -15.04 6.43 13.65
C LEU A 203 -16.05 5.61 12.88
N PRO A 204 -15.60 4.88 11.85
CA PRO A 204 -16.46 3.92 11.17
C PRO A 204 -16.81 2.76 12.11
N ARG A 205 -17.90 2.08 11.83
CA ARG A 205 -18.30 0.90 12.58
C ARG A 205 -17.35 -0.26 12.24
N VAL A 206 -16.53 -0.67 13.19
CA VAL A 206 -15.65 -1.83 13.04
C VAL A 206 -16.41 -3.10 13.45
N THR A 207 -16.48 -4.05 12.55
CA THR A 207 -17.06 -5.38 12.74
C THR A 207 -16.01 -6.46 12.49
N ASP A 208 -16.33 -7.72 12.75
CA ASP A 208 -15.41 -8.84 12.49
C ASP A 208 -15.07 -8.98 11.01
N ARG A 209 -15.94 -8.50 10.11
CA ARG A 209 -15.69 -8.46 8.65
C ARG A 209 -14.60 -7.46 8.25
N ASN A 210 -14.34 -6.46 9.08
CA ASN A 210 -13.34 -5.42 8.81
C ASN A 210 -11.95 -5.79 9.35
N VAL A 211 -11.80 -6.97 9.98
CA VAL A 211 -10.53 -7.39 10.60
C VAL A 211 -10.15 -8.78 10.12
N LEU A 212 -9.08 -8.86 9.33
CA LEU A 212 -8.45 -10.09 8.91
C LEU A 212 -7.16 -10.29 9.69
N ILE A 213 -7.10 -11.33 10.50
CA ILE A 213 -5.86 -11.78 11.14
C ILE A 213 -5.25 -12.87 10.28
N LEU A 214 -3.99 -12.71 9.93
CA LEU A 214 -3.27 -13.71 9.14
C LEU A 214 -3.12 -15.02 9.93
N LYS A 215 -3.30 -16.15 9.25
CA LYS A 215 -3.13 -17.49 9.84
C LYS A 215 -1.72 -17.70 10.35
N TYR A 216 -0.73 -17.23 9.60
CA TYR A 216 0.68 -17.35 9.91
C TYR A 216 1.20 -16.14 10.68
N TYR A 217 2.44 -16.23 11.15
CA TYR A 217 3.04 -15.20 12.00
C TYR A 217 3.02 -13.84 11.33
N SER A 218 3.44 -13.75 10.09
CA SER A 218 3.43 -12.55 9.26
C SER A 218 3.15 -12.87 7.80
N PHE A 219 2.99 -11.86 6.98
CA PHE A 219 2.70 -12.01 5.55
C PHE A 219 3.79 -12.81 4.82
N GLU A 220 5.07 -12.64 5.17
CA GLU A 220 6.19 -13.39 4.58
C GLU A 220 6.08 -14.89 4.79
N ASN A 221 5.47 -15.34 5.88
CA ASN A 221 5.34 -16.77 6.18
C ASN A 221 4.47 -17.53 5.17
N TYR A 222 3.61 -16.85 4.41
CA TYR A 222 2.82 -17.46 3.34
C TYR A 222 3.70 -17.91 2.17
N PHE A 223 4.81 -17.22 1.94
CA PHE A 223 5.75 -17.52 0.85
C PHE A 223 6.77 -18.60 1.22
N LEU A 224 6.81 -19.04 2.47
CA LEU A 224 7.67 -20.13 2.95
C LEU A 224 7.05 -21.49 2.66
N ASP A 225 6.80 -21.79 1.40
CA ASP A 225 6.29 -23.06 0.94
C ASP A 225 7.38 -23.77 0.12
N PRO A 226 7.87 -24.96 0.58
CA PRO A 226 8.99 -25.65 -0.05
C PRO A 226 8.73 -26.01 -1.50
N GLU A 227 7.51 -26.45 -1.83
CA GLU A 227 7.14 -26.86 -3.19
C GLU A 227 7.05 -25.64 -4.12
N ILE A 228 6.40 -24.58 -3.65
CA ILE A 228 6.29 -23.34 -4.42
C ILE A 228 7.67 -22.72 -4.64
N MET A 229 8.51 -22.64 -3.59
CA MET A 229 9.87 -22.09 -3.70
C MET A 229 10.76 -22.89 -4.66
N THR A 230 10.57 -24.23 -4.71
CA THR A 230 11.23 -25.08 -5.71
C THR A 230 10.71 -24.79 -7.11
N LYS A 231 9.40 -24.70 -7.27
CA LYS A 231 8.76 -24.49 -8.59
C LYS A 231 9.14 -23.14 -9.23
N ILE A 232 9.31 -22.10 -8.42
CA ILE A 232 9.73 -20.77 -8.90
C ILE A 232 11.26 -20.58 -8.93
N GLY A 233 12.03 -21.62 -8.61
CA GLY A 233 13.48 -21.62 -8.72
C GLY A 233 14.23 -20.89 -7.61
N VAL A 234 13.58 -20.58 -6.48
CA VAL A 234 14.24 -20.00 -5.29
C VAL A 234 15.16 -21.03 -4.61
N VAL A 235 14.79 -22.29 -4.65
CA VAL A 235 15.63 -23.43 -4.22
C VAL A 235 15.59 -24.49 -5.33
N LYS A 236 16.60 -25.36 -5.38
CA LYS A 236 16.70 -26.41 -6.41
C LYS A 236 15.78 -27.60 -6.14
N SER A 237 15.46 -27.85 -4.88
CA SER A 237 14.59 -28.96 -4.43
C SER A 237 13.99 -28.66 -3.06
N VAL A 238 12.94 -29.39 -2.72
CA VAL A 238 12.32 -29.39 -1.38
C VAL A 238 13.35 -29.80 -0.31
N ASP A 239 14.22 -30.75 -0.63
CA ASP A 239 15.29 -31.19 0.28
C ASP A 239 16.27 -30.05 0.57
N GLN A 240 16.69 -29.30 -0.47
CA GLN A 240 17.56 -28.15 -0.28
C GLN A 240 16.92 -27.08 0.60
N PHE A 241 15.62 -26.84 0.46
CA PHE A 241 14.90 -25.90 1.32
C PHE A 241 15.05 -26.29 2.80
N TYR A 242 14.78 -27.55 3.13
CA TYR A 242 14.85 -28.03 4.51
C TYR A 242 16.29 -28.09 5.03
N ASP A 243 17.27 -28.39 4.17
CA ASP A 243 18.70 -28.36 4.53
C ASP A 243 19.14 -26.94 4.92
N ILE A 244 18.75 -25.94 4.12
CA ILE A 244 19.03 -24.53 4.42
C ILE A 244 18.35 -24.13 5.73
N LEU A 245 17.07 -24.43 5.88
CA LEU A 245 16.29 -24.03 7.06
C LEU A 245 16.85 -24.68 8.33
N TYR A 246 17.24 -25.96 8.29
CA TYR A 246 17.85 -26.65 9.41
C TYR A 246 19.26 -26.14 9.74
N ALA A 247 20.07 -25.85 8.72
CA ALA A 247 21.39 -25.25 8.93
C ALA A 247 21.25 -23.90 9.63
N LYS A 248 20.32 -23.07 9.20
CA LYS A 248 20.05 -21.76 9.81
C LYS A 248 19.37 -21.84 11.16
N TYR A 249 18.58 -22.88 11.38
CA TYR A 249 18.05 -23.16 12.72
C TYR A 249 19.20 -23.38 13.70
N LYS A 250 20.17 -24.21 13.39
CA LYS A 250 21.37 -24.48 14.23
C LYS A 250 22.26 -23.25 14.37
N GLU A 251 22.33 -22.39 13.36
CA GLU A 251 23.18 -21.21 13.37
C GLU A 251 22.62 -20.11 14.32
N TYR A 252 21.35 -19.74 14.15
CA TYR A 252 20.77 -18.62 14.90
C TYR A 252 19.26 -18.65 15.17
N LEU A 253 18.43 -19.35 14.33
CA LEU A 253 16.98 -19.26 14.48
C LEU A 253 16.48 -19.79 15.82
N TYR A 254 17.15 -20.76 16.41
CA TYR A 254 16.82 -21.29 17.73
C TYR A 254 16.91 -20.23 18.86
N ARG A 255 17.69 -19.15 18.66
CA ARG A 255 17.84 -18.04 19.61
C ARG A 255 16.72 -17.04 19.56
N LEU A 256 15.96 -17.00 18.47
CA LEU A 256 14.88 -16.03 18.29
C LEU A 256 13.80 -16.22 19.37
N VAL A 257 13.30 -15.10 19.88
CA VAL A 257 12.23 -15.10 20.91
C VAL A 257 10.99 -15.84 20.39
N SER A 258 10.61 -15.61 19.14
CA SER A 258 9.46 -16.28 18.51
C SER A 258 9.64 -17.79 18.44
N THR A 259 10.86 -18.28 18.13
CA THR A 259 11.17 -19.72 18.11
C THR A 259 11.10 -20.31 19.52
N LYS A 260 11.72 -19.67 20.51
CA LYS A 260 11.67 -20.12 21.90
C LYS A 260 10.24 -20.23 22.41
N ASN A 261 9.45 -19.18 22.17
CA ASN A 261 8.04 -19.17 22.56
C ASN A 261 7.24 -20.29 21.88
N MET A 262 7.55 -20.64 20.61
CA MET A 262 6.94 -21.75 19.90
C MET A 262 7.29 -23.10 20.59
N LEU A 263 8.58 -23.34 20.84
CA LEU A 263 9.06 -24.56 21.47
C LEU A 263 8.44 -24.78 22.85
N GLU A 264 8.41 -23.74 23.67
CA GLU A 264 7.79 -23.76 25.00
C GLU A 264 6.28 -24.00 24.93
N LYS A 265 5.59 -23.24 24.05
CA LYS A 265 4.13 -23.31 23.90
C LYS A 265 3.65 -24.68 23.46
N LEU A 266 4.40 -25.32 22.57
CA LEU A 266 4.04 -26.61 21.98
C LEU A 266 4.70 -27.80 22.72
N ASN A 267 5.58 -27.51 23.69
CA ASN A 267 6.38 -28.50 24.41
C ASN A 267 7.12 -29.46 23.45
N ILE A 268 7.80 -28.88 22.44
CA ILE A 268 8.58 -29.61 21.43
C ILE A 268 10.05 -29.21 21.45
N THR A 269 10.89 -30.10 20.95
CA THR A 269 12.32 -29.85 20.69
C THR A 269 12.59 -30.07 19.20
N ILE A 270 13.57 -29.37 18.65
CA ILE A 270 14.04 -29.52 17.28
C ILE A 270 15.52 -29.85 17.34
N GLU A 271 15.87 -31.13 17.12
CA GLU A 271 17.23 -31.66 17.14
C GLU A 271 17.69 -32.12 15.77
N THR A 272 16.76 -32.56 14.95
CA THR A 272 17.01 -33.14 13.63
C THR A 272 16.36 -32.32 12.51
N ARG A 273 16.80 -32.56 11.27
CA ARG A 273 16.15 -32.02 10.08
C ARG A 273 14.67 -32.47 9.97
N GLN A 274 14.40 -33.72 10.39
CA GLN A 274 13.05 -34.26 10.34
C GLN A 274 12.11 -33.50 11.27
N ASP A 275 12.58 -33.07 12.43
CA ASP A 275 11.76 -32.24 13.34
C ASP A 275 11.36 -30.90 12.71
N ILE A 276 12.21 -30.32 11.85
CA ILE A 276 11.86 -29.11 11.06
C ILE A 276 10.74 -29.43 10.07
N ILE A 277 10.83 -30.57 9.36
CA ILE A 277 9.82 -30.99 8.38
C ILE A 277 8.48 -31.21 9.09
N ASP A 278 8.48 -31.96 10.16
CA ASP A 278 7.26 -32.30 10.92
C ASP A 278 6.60 -31.08 11.57
N ASN A 279 7.40 -30.05 11.87
CA ASN A 279 6.91 -28.82 12.49
C ASN A 279 6.84 -27.62 11.55
N MET A 280 6.93 -27.80 10.23
CA MET A 280 6.97 -26.67 9.30
C MET A 280 5.73 -25.77 9.42
N GLU A 281 4.55 -26.33 9.59
CA GLU A 281 3.33 -25.56 9.78
C GLU A 281 3.34 -24.74 11.10
N ASN A 282 3.90 -25.31 12.16
CA ASN A 282 4.12 -24.61 13.42
C ASN A 282 5.15 -23.48 13.28
N ILE A 283 6.22 -23.72 12.54
CA ILE A 283 7.24 -22.71 12.24
C ILE A 283 6.62 -21.55 11.48
N ARG A 284 5.83 -21.80 10.44
CA ARG A 284 5.11 -20.75 9.71
C ARG A 284 4.14 -19.98 10.61
N LYS A 285 3.52 -20.65 11.56
CA LYS A 285 2.52 -20.04 12.44
C LYS A 285 3.13 -19.23 13.58
N TYR A 286 4.23 -19.65 14.14
CA TYR A 286 4.76 -19.12 15.41
C TYR A 286 6.11 -18.42 15.28
N VAL A 287 6.87 -18.61 14.22
CA VAL A 287 8.18 -18.00 14.04
C VAL A 287 8.11 -16.82 13.07
N ARG A 288 8.74 -15.71 13.43
CA ARG A 288 8.72 -14.46 12.65
C ARG A 288 9.26 -14.66 11.24
N GLY A 289 8.44 -14.38 10.23
CA GLY A 289 8.69 -14.69 8.82
C GLY A 289 9.82 -13.91 8.18
N HIS A 290 10.01 -12.65 8.56
CA HIS A 290 11.09 -11.83 8.03
C HIS A 290 12.46 -12.51 8.15
N ASN A 291 12.75 -13.07 9.31
CA ASN A 291 14.02 -13.78 9.54
C ASN A 291 14.13 -15.11 8.77
N LEU A 292 13.00 -15.77 8.51
CA LEU A 292 12.96 -17.05 7.78
C LEU A 292 13.05 -16.83 6.27
N TYR A 293 12.30 -15.89 5.74
CA TYR A 293 12.23 -15.63 4.31
C TYR A 293 13.56 -15.12 3.76
N ASP A 294 14.15 -14.13 4.41
CA ASP A 294 15.46 -13.59 4.02
C ASP A 294 16.54 -14.69 4.06
N THR A 295 16.47 -15.58 5.04
CA THR A 295 17.41 -16.69 5.18
C THR A 295 17.39 -17.63 3.97
N VAL A 296 16.22 -18.01 3.49
CA VAL A 296 16.10 -18.96 2.37
C VAL A 296 16.42 -18.25 1.04
N SER A 297 15.93 -17.02 0.84
CA SER A 297 16.12 -16.28 -0.41
C SER A 297 17.54 -15.75 -0.61
N TYR A 298 18.17 -15.18 0.42
CA TYR A 298 19.55 -14.64 0.29
C TYR A 298 20.63 -15.69 0.17
N THR A 299 20.45 -16.88 0.76
CA THR A 299 21.45 -17.95 0.64
C THR A 299 21.57 -18.42 -0.80
N HIS A 300 20.50 -18.36 -1.57
CA HIS A 300 20.51 -18.76 -2.98
C HIS A 300 21.12 -17.68 -3.89
N LEU A 301 20.80 -16.40 -3.67
CA LEU A 301 21.37 -15.30 -4.46
C LEU A 301 22.90 -15.22 -4.34
N ARG A 302 23.48 -15.40 -3.15
CA ARG A 302 24.93 -15.46 -2.97
C ARG A 302 25.59 -16.66 -3.64
N ALA A 303 24.91 -17.81 -3.72
CA ALA A 303 25.43 -18.97 -4.42
C ALA A 303 25.48 -18.79 -5.95
N HIS A 304 24.61 -17.96 -6.52
CA HIS A 304 24.64 -17.61 -7.93
C HIS A 304 25.71 -16.55 -8.29
N GLU A 305 25.95 -15.57 -7.42
CA GLU A 305 27.01 -14.57 -7.63
C GLU A 305 28.42 -15.21 -7.59
N THR A 306 28.62 -16.21 -6.75
CA THR A 306 29.92 -16.93 -6.70
C THR A 306 30.16 -17.87 -7.87
N THR A 307 29.13 -18.29 -8.60
CA THR A 307 29.26 -19.13 -9.82
C THR A 307 29.41 -18.31 -11.11
N LEU A 308 29.18 -16.99 -11.06
CA LEU A 308 29.41 -16.09 -12.21
C LEU A 308 30.82 -15.46 -12.22
N HIS A 309 31.65 -15.74 -11.20
CA HIS A 309 33.03 -15.28 -11.07
C HIS A 309 34.08 -16.41 -11.12
N LEU A 310 33.72 -17.58 -11.61
CA LEU A 310 34.63 -18.65 -12.03
C LEU A 310 34.39 -18.99 -13.50
#